data_d5a30f40722c325b78880e58de561f00
#
_entry.id   d5a30f40722c325b78880e58de561f00
#
_cell.length_a   1.000
_cell.length_b   1.000
_cell.length_c   1.000
_cell.angle_alpha   90.00
_cell.angle_beta   90.00
_cell.angle_gamma   90.00
#
_symmetry.space_group_name_H-M   'P 1'
#
loop_
_entity.id
_entity.type
_entity.pdbx_description
1 polymer ?
#
loop_
_entity_poly.entity_id
_entity_poly.type
_entity_poly.pdbx_seq_one_letter_code
_entity_poly.pdbx_strand_id
1 'polypeptide(L)'
;MNIEKLPISGKISLKNIPPPPLKEYTKKLIAQTEKFERNLTRYIKNKPGAIENPNEENEYIYPDDFRSFGFKSVYKPRSIPELQNFFEDLWKLVRSVKQRPVTNEFQKELLKTIKDVKSTKKVIVPADKSRNLYAFSKEEYNKKLHENVTSDYKVAAPDETDIVNLKSAEIAKDLNLGKRMHVQTTPEAFITLKDHKNEFMSRPSFRLINPAKSDVGKVGKQLIEDIIRPLREKLEVQQWRSTNEVINWFKGIKDGKSKVFCKFDIKSYYPSITKDLLKKSLDFASEECQLKIPKKEIEIILHSCESFLFHNGQT
;
A
#
# COMPACT_ATOMS: atom_id res chain seq x y z
N MET A 1 -22.07 10.19 22.30
CA MET A 1 -20.79 10.34 21.58
C MET A 1 -20.85 11.62 20.77
N ASN A 2 -19.97 12.57 21.03
CA ASN A 2 -19.99 13.87 20.35
C ASN A 2 -19.03 13.82 19.14
N ILE A 3 -19.58 13.51 17.97
CA ILE A 3 -18.84 13.44 16.70
C ILE A 3 -19.12 14.72 15.94
N GLU A 4 -18.10 15.54 15.74
CA GLU A 4 -18.19 16.78 14.99
C GLU A 4 -17.65 16.59 13.58
N LYS A 5 -18.50 16.81 12.56
CA LYS A 5 -18.04 16.82 11.16
C LYS A 5 -17.33 18.14 10.87
N LEU A 6 -16.09 18.04 10.39
CA LEU A 6 -15.32 19.23 10.03
C LEU A 6 -15.80 19.83 8.70
N PRO A 7 -15.75 21.16 8.54
CA PRO A 7 -16.12 21.84 7.29
C PRO A 7 -15.16 21.52 6.13
N ILE A 8 -13.97 21.02 6.45
CA ILE A 8 -12.98 20.58 5.45
C ILE A 8 -13.12 19.09 5.16
N SER A 9 -12.94 18.72 3.90
CA SER A 9 -12.93 17.32 3.47
C SER A 9 -11.59 16.96 2.87
N GLY A 10 -11.26 15.65 2.87
CA GLY A 10 -10.09 15.13 2.18
C GLY A 10 -10.11 15.26 0.64
N LYS A 11 -11.15 15.90 0.08
CA LYS A 11 -11.24 16.22 -1.36
C LYS A 11 -10.47 17.47 -1.77
N ILE A 12 -9.54 17.94 -0.95
CA ILE A 12 -8.70 19.06 -1.31
C ILE A 12 -7.86 18.67 -2.53
N SER A 13 -8.08 19.36 -3.65
CA SER A 13 -7.27 19.15 -4.85
C SER A 13 -5.84 19.61 -4.58
N LEU A 14 -4.84 18.98 -5.23
CA LEU A 14 -3.44 19.42 -5.14
C LEU A 14 -3.24 20.92 -5.47
N LYS A 15 -4.13 21.50 -6.27
CA LYS A 15 -4.13 22.94 -6.57
C LYS A 15 -4.49 23.80 -5.36
N ASN A 16 -5.17 23.24 -4.37
CA ASN A 16 -5.64 23.94 -3.19
C ASN A 16 -4.75 23.68 -1.96
N ILE A 17 -3.74 22.83 -2.08
CA ILE A 17 -2.78 22.61 -1.00
C ILE A 17 -1.83 23.80 -0.97
N PRO A 18 -1.63 24.46 0.19
CA PRO A 18 -0.64 25.50 0.31
C PRO A 18 0.74 24.99 -0.14
N PRO A 19 1.51 25.76 -0.89
CA PRO A 19 2.84 25.35 -1.30
C PRO A 19 3.68 25.07 -0.05
N PRO A 20 4.54 24.02 -0.07
CA PRO A 20 5.42 23.74 1.05
C PRO A 20 6.39 24.92 1.29
N PRO A 21 6.87 25.11 2.52
CA PRO A 21 7.93 26.07 2.79
C PRO A 21 9.10 25.91 1.82
N LEU A 22 9.76 26.98 1.45
CA LEU A 22 10.85 27.00 0.47
C LEU A 22 11.92 25.94 0.75
N LYS A 23 12.30 25.77 2.02
CA LYS A 23 13.27 24.77 2.46
C LYS A 23 12.82 23.33 2.17
N GLU A 24 11.54 23.01 2.34
CA GLU A 24 10.99 21.68 2.04
C GLU A 24 10.85 21.45 0.54
N TYR A 25 10.48 22.50 -0.21
CA TYR A 25 10.41 22.42 -1.67
C TYR A 25 11.77 22.10 -2.27
N THR A 26 12.81 22.83 -1.86
CA THR A 26 14.18 22.59 -2.32
C THR A 26 14.65 21.18 -2.00
N LYS A 27 14.40 20.67 -0.78
CA LYS A 27 14.72 19.29 -0.41
C LYS A 27 13.99 18.26 -1.29
N LYS A 28 12.71 18.49 -1.58
CA LYS A 28 11.93 17.60 -2.46
C LYS A 28 12.44 17.63 -3.89
N LEU A 29 12.78 18.81 -4.40
CA LEU A 29 13.33 18.97 -5.74
C LEU A 29 14.68 18.24 -5.89
N ILE A 30 15.58 18.40 -4.92
CA ILE A 30 16.86 17.70 -4.87
C ILE A 30 16.62 16.18 -4.87
N ALA A 31 15.78 15.67 -4.00
CA ALA A 31 15.49 14.23 -3.90
C ALA A 31 14.86 13.66 -5.20
N GLN A 32 14.02 14.44 -5.88
CA GLN A 32 13.46 14.07 -7.17
C GLN A 32 14.52 14.04 -8.26
N THR A 33 15.43 15.00 -8.28
CA THR A 33 16.54 15.06 -9.24
C THR A 33 17.49 13.89 -9.07
N GLU A 34 17.91 13.57 -7.84
CA GLU A 34 18.71 12.38 -7.54
C GLU A 34 18.02 11.07 -7.98
N LYS A 35 16.71 11.00 -7.78
CA LYS A 35 15.93 9.83 -8.24
C LYS A 35 15.89 9.76 -9.76
N PHE A 36 15.73 10.88 -10.45
CA PHE A 36 15.74 10.96 -11.91
C PHE A 36 17.09 10.51 -12.46
N GLU A 37 18.19 11.06 -11.95
CA GLU A 37 19.55 10.70 -12.31
C GLU A 37 19.79 9.19 -12.21
N ARG A 38 19.47 8.59 -11.05
CA ARG A 38 19.58 7.14 -10.85
C ARG A 38 18.73 6.32 -11.83
N ASN A 39 17.51 6.78 -12.10
CA ASN A 39 16.61 6.06 -13.00
C ASN A 39 17.07 6.15 -14.46
N LEU A 40 17.53 7.31 -14.89
CA LEU A 40 18.03 7.51 -16.26
C LEU A 40 19.29 6.68 -16.51
N THR A 41 20.24 6.71 -15.56
CA THR A 41 21.47 5.89 -15.64
C THR A 41 21.14 4.40 -15.76
N ARG A 42 20.20 3.89 -14.94
CA ARG A 42 19.74 2.50 -15.04
C ARG A 42 19.07 2.20 -16.37
N TYR A 43 18.21 3.10 -16.83
CA TYR A 43 17.49 2.92 -18.09
C TYR A 43 18.44 2.78 -19.27
N ILE A 44 19.48 3.61 -19.32
CA ILE A 44 20.47 3.58 -20.41
C ILE A 44 21.32 2.32 -20.34
N LYS A 45 21.80 1.94 -19.15
CA LYS A 45 22.60 0.70 -18.96
C LYS A 45 21.83 -0.57 -19.28
N ASN A 46 20.52 -0.57 -19.10
CA ASN A 46 19.69 -1.75 -19.36
C ASN A 46 19.15 -1.79 -20.81
N LYS A 47 19.55 -0.86 -21.69
CA LYS A 47 19.17 -0.93 -23.10
C LYS A 47 20.02 -1.98 -23.83
N PRO A 48 19.40 -2.83 -24.69
CA PRO A 48 20.14 -3.69 -25.60
C PRO A 48 21.09 -2.83 -26.46
N GLY A 49 22.38 -3.14 -26.47
CA GLY A 49 23.40 -2.36 -27.17
C GLY A 49 23.99 -1.18 -26.38
N ALA A 50 23.67 -1.02 -25.09
CA ALA A 50 24.41 -0.13 -24.21
C ALA A 50 25.88 -0.64 -24.12
N ILE A 51 26.81 0.34 -24.16
CA ILE A 51 28.26 0.10 -24.24
C ILE A 51 28.68 -0.88 -23.12
N GLU A 52 28.99 -2.10 -23.50
CA GLU A 52 29.67 -3.05 -22.65
C GLU A 52 31.10 -2.58 -22.47
N ASN A 53 31.45 -2.16 -21.28
CA ASN A 53 32.82 -1.87 -20.94
C ASN A 53 33.48 -3.21 -20.52
N PRO A 54 34.36 -3.82 -21.34
CA PRO A 54 34.91 -5.16 -21.11
C PRO A 54 35.80 -5.28 -19.86
N ASN A 55 36.05 -4.17 -19.14
CA ASN A 55 36.89 -4.13 -17.94
C ASN A 55 36.12 -3.91 -16.64
N GLU A 56 34.79 -4.07 -16.61
CA GLU A 56 34.01 -3.95 -15.38
C GLU A 56 33.91 -5.28 -14.61
N GLU A 57 35.01 -5.66 -13.98
CA GLU A 57 35.08 -6.81 -13.05
C GLU A 57 34.31 -6.58 -11.74
N ASN A 58 33.12 -6.19 -11.68
CA ASN A 58 32.28 -6.20 -10.46
C ASN A 58 30.86 -5.70 -10.71
N GLU A 59 30.24 -6.03 -11.82
CA GLU A 59 28.79 -5.99 -11.87
C GLU A 59 28.26 -7.12 -10.98
N TYR A 60 27.36 -6.75 -10.08
CA TYR A 60 26.62 -7.71 -9.27
C TYR A 60 25.78 -8.54 -10.25
N ILE A 61 26.35 -9.62 -10.77
CA ILE A 61 25.65 -10.56 -11.65
C ILE A 61 24.61 -11.22 -10.75
N TYR A 62 23.35 -10.88 -11.02
CA TYR A 62 22.27 -11.64 -10.39
C TYR A 62 22.31 -13.06 -10.94
N PRO A 63 22.11 -14.07 -10.10
CA PRO A 63 21.88 -15.42 -10.59
C PRO A 63 20.76 -15.39 -11.65
N ASP A 64 20.88 -16.23 -12.69
CA ASP A 64 19.91 -16.27 -13.80
C ASP A 64 18.47 -16.49 -13.34
N ASP A 65 18.29 -17.11 -12.16
CA ASP A 65 17.01 -17.36 -11.50
C ASP A 65 16.58 -16.25 -10.52
N PHE A 66 17.34 -15.14 -10.46
CA PHE A 66 17.04 -14.07 -9.49
C PHE A 66 15.73 -13.37 -9.79
N ARG A 67 14.77 -13.50 -8.87
CA ARG A 67 13.50 -12.82 -8.93
C ARG A 67 13.47 -11.64 -7.95
N SER A 68 13.26 -10.42 -8.47
CA SER A 68 13.29 -9.20 -7.65
C SER A 68 12.05 -8.97 -6.78
N PHE A 69 10.92 -9.63 -7.06
CA PHE A 69 9.62 -9.40 -6.41
C PHE A 69 9.23 -7.91 -6.31
N GLY A 70 9.65 -7.10 -7.27
CA GLY A 70 9.39 -5.66 -7.28
C GLY A 70 10.20 -4.84 -6.28
N PHE A 71 11.14 -5.45 -5.56
CA PHE A 71 12.06 -4.71 -4.69
C PHE A 71 13.09 -3.95 -5.52
N LYS A 72 13.37 -2.73 -5.11
CA LYS A 72 14.37 -1.90 -5.77
C LYS A 72 15.75 -2.49 -5.56
N SER A 73 16.57 -2.48 -6.61
CA SER A 73 17.98 -2.78 -6.46
C SER A 73 18.64 -1.81 -5.46
N VAL A 74 19.46 -2.33 -4.58
CA VAL A 74 20.35 -1.53 -3.72
C VAL A 74 21.56 -0.99 -4.47
N TYR A 75 21.78 -1.50 -5.67
CA TYR A 75 22.88 -1.12 -6.54
C TYR A 75 22.71 0.34 -7.01
N LYS A 76 23.76 1.13 -6.83
CA LYS A 76 23.88 2.45 -7.44
C LYS A 76 24.64 2.25 -8.76
N PRO A 77 24.01 2.49 -9.90
CA PRO A 77 24.72 2.37 -11.18
C PRO A 77 25.90 3.36 -11.19
N ARG A 78 27.04 2.96 -11.73
CA ARG A 78 28.17 3.88 -11.94
C ARG A 78 27.74 5.01 -12.89
N SER A 79 28.38 6.15 -12.75
CA SER A 79 28.14 7.28 -13.67
C SER A 79 28.46 6.84 -15.12
N ILE A 80 27.70 7.40 -16.03
CA ILE A 80 27.93 7.25 -17.46
C ILE A 80 28.63 8.53 -17.89
N PRO A 81 29.89 8.48 -18.37
CA PRO A 81 30.66 9.69 -18.71
C PRO A 81 29.92 10.60 -19.70
N GLU A 82 29.22 10.03 -20.66
CA GLU A 82 28.46 10.75 -21.69
C GLU A 82 27.28 11.56 -21.12
N LEU A 83 26.80 11.17 -19.92
CA LEU A 83 25.73 11.89 -19.23
C LEU A 83 26.24 12.91 -18.21
N GLN A 84 27.53 12.97 -17.96
CA GLN A 84 28.07 13.80 -16.88
C GLN A 84 27.75 15.30 -17.12
N ASN A 85 28.02 15.81 -18.31
CA ASN A 85 27.69 17.19 -18.64
C ASN A 85 26.19 17.51 -18.52
N PHE A 86 25.35 16.57 -18.96
CA PHE A 86 23.89 16.71 -18.82
C PHE A 86 23.47 16.80 -17.34
N PHE A 87 24.01 15.94 -16.48
CA PHE A 87 23.68 15.99 -15.06
C PHE A 87 24.24 17.24 -14.37
N GLU A 88 25.43 17.70 -14.75
CA GLU A 88 25.98 18.95 -14.22
C GLU A 88 25.10 20.16 -14.59
N ASP A 89 24.63 20.23 -15.81
CA ASP A 89 23.73 21.31 -16.25
C ASP A 89 22.35 21.19 -15.61
N LEU A 90 21.83 20.00 -15.47
CA LEU A 90 20.60 19.74 -14.71
C LEU A 90 20.73 20.22 -13.24
N TRP A 91 21.86 19.93 -12.59
CA TRP A 91 22.10 20.38 -11.21
C TRP A 91 22.30 21.90 -11.12
N LYS A 92 22.94 22.54 -12.09
CA LYS A 92 23.00 24.00 -12.18
C LYS A 92 21.58 24.59 -12.28
N LEU A 93 20.75 24.03 -13.15
CA LEU A 93 19.36 24.46 -13.31
C LEU A 93 18.58 24.29 -12.00
N VAL A 94 18.64 23.11 -11.36
CA VAL A 94 17.94 22.82 -10.09
C VAL A 94 18.35 23.79 -8.99
N ARG A 95 19.63 24.12 -8.89
CA ARG A 95 20.14 25.11 -7.90
C ARG A 95 19.70 26.54 -8.21
N SER A 96 19.46 26.86 -9.48
CA SER A 96 19.02 28.21 -9.91
C SER A 96 17.52 28.44 -9.68
N VAL A 97 16.71 27.37 -9.44
CA VAL A 97 15.27 27.48 -9.26
C VAL A 97 14.95 28.32 -8.03
N LYS A 98 14.35 29.47 -8.26
CA LYS A 98 13.82 30.36 -7.21
C LYS A 98 12.32 30.15 -7.08
N GLN A 99 11.89 29.50 -6.01
CA GLN A 99 10.48 29.38 -5.72
C GLN A 99 9.95 30.72 -5.19
N ARG A 100 8.90 31.23 -5.82
CA ARG A 100 8.10 32.32 -5.26
C ARG A 100 6.83 31.68 -4.67
N PRO A 101 6.66 31.63 -3.36
CA PRO A 101 5.43 31.14 -2.76
C PRO A 101 4.31 32.11 -3.09
N VAL A 102 3.43 31.73 -4.00
CA VAL A 102 2.20 32.46 -4.30
C VAL A 102 1.06 31.73 -3.63
N THR A 103 0.47 32.34 -2.62
CA THR A 103 -0.75 31.84 -1.97
C THR A 103 -1.92 32.74 -2.39
N ASN A 104 -2.98 32.11 -2.90
CA ASN A 104 -4.25 32.80 -3.13
C ASN A 104 -5.05 32.91 -1.82
N GLU A 105 -6.14 33.69 -1.81
CA GLU A 105 -6.97 33.88 -0.62
C GLU A 105 -7.54 32.55 -0.08
N PHE A 106 -7.99 31.67 -0.96
CA PHE A 106 -8.47 30.34 -0.57
C PHE A 106 -7.39 29.52 0.18
N GLN A 107 -6.14 29.57 -0.29
CA GLN A 107 -5.04 28.88 0.39
C GLN A 107 -4.70 29.51 1.74
N LYS A 108 -4.84 30.81 1.91
CA LYS A 108 -4.67 31.49 3.19
C LYS A 108 -5.76 31.09 4.17
N GLU A 109 -7.01 31.04 3.72
CA GLU A 109 -8.15 30.59 4.50
C GLU A 109 -8.03 29.12 4.93
N LEU A 110 -7.60 28.26 4.01
CA LEU A 110 -7.30 26.87 4.30
C LEU A 110 -6.19 26.71 5.33
N LEU A 111 -5.11 27.51 5.25
CA LEU A 111 -4.05 27.51 6.26
C LEU A 111 -4.55 27.92 7.64
N LYS A 112 -5.44 28.92 7.72
CA LYS A 112 -6.10 29.34 8.96
C LYS A 112 -6.90 28.18 9.53
N THR A 113 -7.79 27.58 8.73
CA THR A 113 -8.62 26.44 9.15
C THR A 113 -7.75 25.26 9.64
N ILE A 114 -6.64 24.95 8.96
CA ILE A 114 -5.72 23.88 9.40
C ILE A 114 -5.07 24.22 10.75
N LYS A 115 -4.70 25.49 10.99
CA LYS A 115 -4.15 25.93 12.28
C LYS A 115 -5.20 25.80 13.39
N ASP A 116 -6.44 26.24 13.12
CA ASP A 116 -7.55 26.17 14.07
C ASP A 116 -7.86 24.70 14.44
N VAL A 117 -7.92 23.81 13.45
CA VAL A 117 -8.11 22.37 13.68
C VAL A 117 -6.96 21.77 14.50
N LYS A 118 -5.70 22.13 14.21
CA LYS A 118 -4.55 21.66 14.98
C LYS A 118 -4.53 22.17 16.43
N SER A 119 -5.09 23.33 16.69
CA SER A 119 -5.15 23.91 18.05
C SER A 119 -6.18 23.23 18.96
N THR A 120 -7.14 22.49 18.40
CA THR A 120 -8.28 21.91 19.16
C THR A 120 -7.92 20.72 20.04
N LYS A 121 -6.71 20.19 20.01
CA LYS A 121 -6.30 18.95 20.71
C LYS A 121 -7.21 17.73 20.45
N LYS A 122 -8.10 17.82 19.46
CA LYS A 122 -8.98 16.74 19.04
C LYS A 122 -8.25 15.78 18.08
N VAL A 123 -8.65 14.51 18.08
CA VAL A 123 -8.19 13.52 17.09
C VAL A 123 -9.04 13.65 15.84
N ILE A 124 -8.40 13.84 14.69
CA ILE A 124 -9.08 13.96 13.40
C ILE A 124 -9.11 12.59 12.74
N VAL A 125 -10.31 12.09 12.50
CA VAL A 125 -10.55 10.76 11.94
C VAL A 125 -11.18 10.90 10.56
N PRO A 126 -10.59 10.27 9.52
CA PRO A 126 -11.19 10.27 8.19
C PRO A 126 -12.34 9.27 8.09
N ALA A 127 -13.31 9.60 7.25
CA ALA A 127 -14.32 8.64 6.86
C ALA A 127 -13.77 7.64 5.82
N ASP A 128 -14.29 6.42 5.86
CA ASP A 128 -13.85 5.30 5.03
C ASP A 128 -14.08 5.54 3.52
N LYS A 129 -15.22 6.13 3.13
CA LYS A 129 -15.60 6.27 1.72
C LYS A 129 -15.88 7.71 1.28
N SER A 130 -16.44 8.53 2.14
CA SER A 130 -16.91 9.88 1.77
C SER A 130 -15.81 10.95 1.72
N ARG A 131 -14.61 10.66 2.26
CA ARG A 131 -13.52 11.61 2.48
C ARG A 131 -13.85 12.75 3.44
N ASN A 132 -14.94 12.67 4.20
CA ASN A 132 -15.23 13.60 5.28
C ASN A 132 -14.22 13.40 6.41
N LEU A 133 -14.00 14.46 7.18
CA LEU A 133 -13.16 14.44 8.38
C LEU A 133 -14.03 14.72 9.60
N TYR A 134 -13.75 14.01 10.67
CA TYR A 134 -14.49 14.09 11.93
C TYR A 134 -13.55 14.33 13.09
N ALA A 135 -13.95 15.15 14.04
CA ALA A 135 -13.16 15.43 15.24
C ALA A 135 -13.75 14.68 16.44
N PHE A 136 -12.86 14.08 17.22
CA PHE A 136 -13.16 13.35 18.45
C PHE A 136 -12.36 13.91 19.62
N SER A 137 -12.89 13.81 20.84
CA SER A 137 -12.01 13.90 21.99
C SER A 137 -11.00 12.73 21.99
N LYS A 138 -9.83 12.93 22.59
CA LYS A 138 -8.79 11.90 22.64
C LYS A 138 -9.29 10.66 23.40
N GLU A 139 -10.06 10.88 24.46
CA GLU A 139 -10.62 9.84 25.32
C GLU A 139 -11.63 8.97 24.55
N GLU A 140 -12.58 9.60 23.86
CA GLU A 140 -13.58 8.88 23.05
C GLU A 140 -12.93 8.10 21.91
N TYR A 141 -11.93 8.70 21.23
CA TYR A 141 -11.19 8.02 20.18
C TYR A 141 -10.47 6.78 20.70
N ASN A 142 -9.70 6.92 21.78
CA ASN A 142 -8.93 5.80 22.36
C ASN A 142 -9.87 4.70 22.86
N LYS A 143 -11.00 5.05 23.49
CA LYS A 143 -12.00 4.07 23.91
C LYS A 143 -12.54 3.29 22.71
N LYS A 144 -12.90 3.97 21.61
CA LYS A 144 -13.42 3.31 20.41
C LYS A 144 -12.38 2.49 19.69
N LEU A 145 -11.14 2.96 19.62
CA LEU A 145 -10.03 2.18 19.07
C LEU A 145 -9.84 0.88 19.88
N HIS A 146 -9.76 0.98 21.20
CA HIS A 146 -9.59 -0.18 22.09
C HIS A 146 -10.73 -1.18 21.96
N GLU A 147 -12.00 -0.74 21.96
CA GLU A 147 -13.17 -1.59 21.74
C GLU A 147 -13.08 -2.35 20.40
N ASN A 148 -12.66 -1.70 19.32
CA ASN A 148 -12.52 -2.35 18.01
C ASN A 148 -11.32 -3.31 17.94
N VAL A 149 -10.23 -3.01 18.64
CA VAL A 149 -9.06 -3.92 18.70
C VAL A 149 -9.45 -5.19 19.48
N THR A 150 -9.98 -5.04 20.68
CA THR A 150 -10.29 -6.18 21.56
C THR A 150 -11.45 -7.06 21.08
N SER A 151 -12.30 -6.56 20.17
CA SER A 151 -13.35 -7.36 19.54
C SER A 151 -12.82 -8.39 18.55
N ASP A 152 -11.74 -8.06 17.83
CA ASP A 152 -11.28 -8.85 16.70
C ASP A 152 -9.87 -9.46 16.90
N TYR A 153 -9.10 -8.97 17.88
CA TYR A 153 -7.71 -9.35 18.12
C TYR A 153 -7.48 -9.82 19.56
N LYS A 154 -6.53 -10.71 19.73
CA LYS A 154 -6.01 -11.15 21.02
C LYS A 154 -4.54 -10.72 21.15
N VAL A 155 -4.09 -10.53 22.37
CA VAL A 155 -2.68 -10.22 22.65
C VAL A 155 -1.81 -11.40 22.19
N ALA A 156 -0.79 -11.14 21.40
CA ALA A 156 0.17 -12.13 20.96
C ALA A 156 1.07 -12.59 22.12
N ALA A 157 1.60 -13.82 22.03
CA ALA A 157 2.64 -14.25 22.95
C ALA A 157 3.90 -13.37 22.82
N PRO A 158 4.68 -13.15 23.91
CA PRO A 158 5.79 -12.23 23.89
C PRO A 158 6.84 -12.49 22.83
N ASP A 159 7.06 -13.75 22.46
CA ASP A 159 8.04 -14.21 21.46
C ASP A 159 7.47 -14.39 20.05
N GLU A 160 6.15 -14.34 19.88
CA GLU A 160 5.50 -14.63 18.60
C GLU A 160 5.91 -13.65 17.49
N THR A 161 6.03 -12.39 17.83
CA THR A 161 6.50 -11.36 16.88
C THR A 161 7.94 -11.62 16.42
N ASP A 162 8.80 -12.05 17.34
CA ASP A 162 10.20 -12.35 17.03
C ASP A 162 10.31 -13.60 16.16
N ILE A 163 9.53 -14.63 16.44
CA ILE A 163 9.47 -15.86 15.63
C ILE A 163 9.06 -15.53 14.17
N VAL A 164 8.02 -14.72 13.99
CA VAL A 164 7.57 -14.32 12.65
C VAL A 164 8.61 -13.47 11.94
N ASN A 165 9.27 -12.57 12.65
CA ASN A 165 10.32 -11.73 12.09
C ASN A 165 11.57 -12.54 11.70
N LEU A 166 11.99 -13.51 12.52
CA LEU A 166 13.09 -14.43 12.20
C LEU A 166 12.79 -15.23 10.93
N LYS A 167 11.60 -15.83 10.84
CA LYS A 167 11.18 -16.55 9.64
C LYS A 167 11.12 -15.65 8.40
N SER A 168 10.69 -14.40 8.56
CA SER A 168 10.72 -13.41 7.47
C SER A 168 12.14 -13.10 7.00
N ALA A 169 13.10 -13.02 7.92
CA ALA A 169 14.52 -12.80 7.60
C ALA A 169 15.15 -14.02 6.89
N GLU A 170 14.78 -15.25 7.28
CA GLU A 170 15.18 -16.48 6.59
C GLU A 170 14.66 -16.50 5.14
N ILE A 171 13.37 -16.20 4.94
CA ILE A 171 12.78 -16.10 3.60
C ILE A 171 13.52 -15.05 2.76
N ALA A 172 13.84 -13.89 3.34
CA ALA A 172 14.59 -12.83 2.65
C ALA A 172 15.98 -13.30 2.22
N LYS A 173 16.68 -14.06 3.07
CA LYS A 173 17.98 -14.66 2.79
C LYS A 173 17.88 -15.68 1.65
N ASP A 174 16.93 -16.58 1.73
CA ASP A 174 16.71 -17.64 0.77
C ASP A 174 16.36 -17.13 -0.64
N LEU A 175 15.68 -15.99 -0.71
CA LEU A 175 15.33 -15.32 -1.96
C LEU A 175 16.40 -14.32 -2.42
N ASN A 176 17.58 -14.28 -1.79
CA ASN A 176 18.63 -13.28 -2.05
C ASN A 176 18.15 -11.82 -1.94
N LEU A 177 17.16 -11.57 -1.09
CA LEU A 177 16.54 -10.25 -0.88
C LEU A 177 16.90 -9.61 0.47
N GLY A 178 17.78 -10.21 1.28
CA GLY A 178 18.05 -9.81 2.66
C GLY A 178 18.36 -8.32 2.87
N LYS A 179 19.09 -7.69 1.94
CA LYS A 179 19.39 -6.24 2.00
C LYS A 179 18.26 -5.34 1.47
N ARG A 180 17.19 -5.91 0.91
CA ARG A 180 16.09 -5.21 0.24
C ARG A 180 14.78 -5.32 0.98
N MET A 181 14.63 -6.39 1.75
CA MET A 181 13.47 -6.59 2.60
C MET A 181 13.75 -6.01 3.98
N HIS A 182 12.80 -5.27 4.48
CA HIS A 182 12.84 -4.72 5.82
C HIS A 182 11.95 -5.56 6.74
N VAL A 183 12.31 -5.58 8.01
CA VAL A 183 11.49 -6.17 9.07
C VAL A 183 10.14 -5.47 9.09
N GLN A 184 9.11 -6.19 9.46
CA GLN A 184 7.76 -5.67 9.57
C GLN A 184 7.73 -4.42 10.45
N THR A 185 7.19 -3.33 9.92
CA THR A 185 6.91 -2.13 10.72
C THR A 185 5.59 -2.32 11.46
N THR A 186 5.54 -1.96 12.72
CA THR A 186 4.35 -2.05 13.58
C THR A 186 3.87 -0.67 14.00
N PRO A 187 3.36 0.17 13.07
CA PRO A 187 2.78 1.44 13.45
C PRO A 187 1.45 1.21 14.19
N GLU A 188 1.12 2.16 15.08
CA GLU A 188 -0.10 2.13 15.88
C GLU A 188 -1.35 1.95 15.01
N ALA A 189 -2.25 1.06 15.43
CA ALA A 189 -3.53 0.86 14.80
C ALA A 189 -4.40 2.12 14.87
N PHE A 190 -5.30 2.29 13.92
CA PHE A 190 -6.24 3.40 13.93
C PHE A 190 -7.61 2.99 13.37
N ILE A 191 -8.61 3.84 13.63
CA ILE A 191 -9.97 3.62 13.14
C ILE A 191 -10.38 4.69 12.12
N THR A 192 -11.24 4.30 11.18
CA THR A 192 -11.94 5.20 10.27
C THR A 192 -13.45 5.07 10.47
N LEU A 193 -14.21 6.09 10.09
CA LEU A 193 -15.67 6.09 10.24
C LEU A 193 -16.38 5.59 8.99
N LYS A 194 -17.44 4.80 9.19
CA LYS A 194 -18.33 4.34 8.11
C LYS A 194 -19.54 5.27 8.00
N ASP A 195 -19.31 6.55 7.66
CA ASP A 195 -20.33 7.60 7.60
C ASP A 195 -21.37 7.43 6.49
N HIS A 196 -21.18 6.46 5.61
CA HIS A 196 -22.10 6.09 4.55
C HIS A 196 -23.22 5.13 5.01
N LYS A 197 -23.22 4.70 6.27
CA LYS A 197 -24.26 3.85 6.83
C LYS A 197 -25.48 4.70 7.26
N ASN A 198 -26.68 4.19 6.99
CA ASN A 198 -27.93 4.93 7.27
C ASN A 198 -28.10 5.32 8.75
N GLU A 199 -27.60 4.49 9.67
CA GLU A 199 -27.68 4.73 11.12
C GLU A 199 -26.47 5.47 11.69
N PHE A 200 -25.64 6.09 10.85
CA PHE A 200 -24.37 6.69 11.28
C PHE A 200 -24.53 7.69 12.43
N MET A 201 -25.55 8.55 12.38
CA MET A 201 -25.77 9.58 13.41
C MET A 201 -26.19 9.01 14.76
N SER A 202 -26.97 7.93 14.77
CA SER A 202 -27.47 7.29 16.00
C SER A 202 -26.52 6.19 16.50
N ARG A 203 -25.94 5.42 15.59
CA ARG A 203 -25.04 4.29 15.87
C ARG A 203 -23.81 4.30 15.00
N PRO A 204 -22.81 5.15 15.31
CA PRO A 204 -21.57 5.21 14.54
C PRO A 204 -20.83 3.88 14.50
N SER A 205 -20.45 3.46 13.31
CA SER A 205 -19.64 2.26 13.11
C SER A 205 -18.26 2.60 12.56
N PHE A 206 -17.29 1.82 12.92
CA PHE A 206 -15.89 2.05 12.63
C PHE A 206 -15.30 0.93 11.77
N ARG A 207 -14.18 1.21 11.13
CA ARG A 207 -13.31 0.24 10.51
C ARG A 207 -11.96 0.34 11.19
N LEU A 208 -11.53 -0.74 11.81
CA LEU A 208 -10.17 -0.88 12.32
C LEU A 208 -9.20 -1.02 11.16
N ILE A 209 -8.10 -0.31 11.19
CA ILE A 209 -7.04 -0.36 10.19
C ILE A 209 -5.76 -0.79 10.89
N ASN A 210 -5.20 -1.88 10.41
CA ASN A 210 -3.84 -2.29 10.71
C ASN A 210 -2.90 -1.67 9.65
N PRO A 211 -2.08 -0.67 9.99
CA PRO A 211 -1.18 -0.03 9.05
C PRO A 211 0.16 -0.77 8.90
N ALA A 212 0.34 -1.90 9.57
CA ALA A 212 1.55 -2.71 9.47
C ALA A 212 1.86 -3.06 8.02
N LYS A 213 3.14 -3.04 7.68
CA LYS A 213 3.62 -3.39 6.34
C LYS A 213 4.61 -4.54 6.47
N SER A 214 4.38 -5.57 5.68
CA SER A 214 5.28 -6.71 5.56
C SER A 214 5.88 -6.76 4.17
N ASP A 215 7.20 -6.82 4.08
CA ASP A 215 7.86 -7.03 2.80
C ASP A 215 7.68 -8.47 2.31
N VAL A 216 7.57 -9.45 3.21
CA VAL A 216 7.17 -10.82 2.86
C VAL A 216 5.77 -10.84 2.25
N GLY A 217 4.87 -9.97 2.74
CA GLY A 217 3.54 -9.79 2.14
C GLY A 217 3.58 -9.38 0.67
N LYS A 218 4.59 -8.63 0.23
CA LYS A 218 4.79 -8.30 -1.20
C LYS A 218 5.21 -9.53 -2.00
N VAL A 219 6.08 -10.36 -1.43
CA VAL A 219 6.51 -11.62 -2.05
C VAL A 219 5.32 -12.56 -2.20
N GLY A 220 4.59 -12.81 -1.10
CA GLY A 220 3.40 -13.67 -1.12
C GLY A 220 2.34 -13.19 -2.13
N LYS A 221 2.09 -11.88 -2.19
CA LYS A 221 1.19 -11.30 -3.18
C LYS A 221 1.62 -11.62 -4.61
N GLN A 222 2.90 -11.48 -4.92
CA GLN A 222 3.42 -11.75 -6.26
C GLN A 222 3.31 -13.25 -6.62
N LEU A 223 3.60 -14.14 -5.67
CA LEU A 223 3.44 -15.58 -5.86
C LEU A 223 1.97 -15.95 -6.10
N ILE A 224 1.05 -15.39 -5.31
CA ILE A 224 -0.39 -15.59 -5.52
C ILE A 224 -0.84 -15.07 -6.88
N GLU A 225 -0.36 -13.90 -7.32
CA GLU A 225 -0.73 -13.35 -8.63
C GLU A 225 -0.29 -14.25 -9.80
N ASP A 226 0.86 -14.92 -9.68
CA ASP A 226 1.33 -15.86 -10.71
C ASP A 226 0.48 -17.13 -10.76
N ILE A 227 0.01 -17.60 -9.60
CA ILE A 227 -0.90 -18.75 -9.51
C ILE A 227 -2.31 -18.41 -10.03
N ILE A 228 -2.81 -17.22 -9.66
CA ILE A 228 -4.17 -16.79 -10.04
C ILE A 228 -4.28 -16.48 -11.54
N ARG A 229 -3.20 -16.06 -12.19
CA ARG A 229 -3.23 -15.68 -13.61
C ARG A 229 -3.75 -16.82 -14.51
N PRO A 230 -3.14 -18.02 -14.53
CA PRO A 230 -3.64 -19.15 -15.32
C PRO A 230 -5.03 -19.63 -14.84
N LEU A 231 -5.32 -19.55 -13.54
CA LEU A 231 -6.62 -19.92 -13.01
C LEU A 231 -7.75 -19.02 -13.54
N ARG A 232 -7.52 -17.72 -13.65
CA ARG A 232 -8.49 -16.77 -14.22
C ARG A 232 -8.76 -17.04 -15.69
N GLU A 233 -7.73 -17.40 -16.44
CA GLU A 233 -7.86 -17.74 -17.86
C GLU A 233 -8.67 -19.03 -18.04
N LYS A 234 -8.44 -20.03 -17.18
CA LYS A 234 -9.14 -21.31 -17.26
C LYS A 234 -10.60 -21.28 -16.78
N LEU A 235 -10.86 -20.59 -15.66
CA LEU A 235 -12.21 -20.60 -15.06
C LEU A 235 -13.18 -19.61 -15.68
N GLU A 236 -12.78 -18.82 -16.67
CA GLU A 236 -13.62 -17.78 -17.33
C GLU A 236 -14.45 -16.96 -16.33
N VAL A 237 -13.86 -16.64 -15.15
CA VAL A 237 -14.57 -15.93 -14.09
C VAL A 237 -15.01 -14.56 -14.59
N GLN A 238 -16.30 -14.34 -14.71
CA GLN A 238 -16.89 -13.04 -15.06
C GLN A 238 -16.73 -12.08 -13.87
N GLN A 239 -15.67 -11.30 -13.89
CA GLN A 239 -15.44 -10.26 -12.90
C GLN A 239 -15.70 -8.88 -13.52
N TRP A 240 -16.80 -8.24 -13.13
CA TRP A 240 -17.11 -6.89 -13.58
C TRP A 240 -16.21 -5.87 -12.89
N ARG A 241 -15.58 -5.02 -13.69
CA ARG A 241 -14.66 -3.97 -13.23
C ARG A 241 -15.29 -2.58 -13.24
N SER A 242 -16.43 -2.43 -13.91
CA SER A 242 -17.12 -1.15 -14.04
C SER A 242 -18.63 -1.32 -14.01
N THR A 243 -19.34 -0.24 -13.64
CA THR A 243 -20.79 -0.19 -13.67
C THR A 243 -21.34 -0.42 -15.10
N ASN A 244 -20.62 0.03 -16.13
CA ASN A 244 -21.04 -0.17 -17.51
C ASN A 244 -21.05 -1.64 -17.90
N GLU A 245 -20.09 -2.43 -17.44
CA GLU A 245 -20.08 -3.88 -17.69
C GLU A 245 -21.29 -4.56 -17.06
N VAL A 246 -21.63 -4.18 -15.81
CA VAL A 246 -22.84 -4.68 -15.14
C VAL A 246 -24.09 -4.31 -15.90
N ILE A 247 -24.22 -3.05 -16.36
CA ILE A 247 -25.38 -2.58 -17.15
C ILE A 247 -25.48 -3.37 -18.47
N ASN A 248 -24.37 -3.56 -19.17
CA ASN A 248 -24.34 -4.30 -20.42
C ASN A 248 -24.71 -5.77 -20.22
N TRP A 249 -24.24 -6.39 -19.14
CA TRP A 249 -24.62 -7.74 -18.77
C TRP A 249 -26.15 -7.84 -18.55
N PHE A 250 -26.73 -6.92 -17.76
CA PHE A 250 -28.18 -6.88 -17.54
C PHE A 250 -28.98 -6.68 -18.85
N LYS A 251 -28.49 -5.81 -19.75
CA LYS A 251 -29.13 -5.62 -21.08
C LYS A 251 -29.08 -6.87 -21.95
N GLY A 252 -28.08 -7.73 -21.77
CA GLY A 252 -27.96 -8.99 -22.52
C GLY A 252 -28.84 -10.12 -21.99
N ILE A 253 -29.48 -9.97 -20.84
CA ILE A 253 -30.31 -11.01 -20.24
C ILE A 253 -31.67 -11.04 -20.98
N LYS A 254 -31.93 -12.15 -21.65
CA LYS A 254 -33.25 -12.44 -22.19
C LYS A 254 -34.19 -12.86 -21.06
N ASP A 255 -35.45 -12.41 -21.14
CA ASP A 255 -36.52 -12.73 -20.18
C ASP A 255 -36.19 -12.33 -18.72
N GLY A 256 -35.51 -11.19 -18.52
CA GLY A 256 -35.11 -10.71 -17.22
C GLY A 256 -36.22 -10.60 -16.17
N LYS A 257 -37.49 -10.43 -16.63
CA LYS A 257 -38.69 -10.40 -15.76
C LYS A 257 -38.97 -11.74 -15.09
N SER A 258 -38.54 -12.86 -15.65
CA SER A 258 -38.71 -14.21 -15.09
C SER A 258 -37.52 -14.66 -14.25
N LYS A 259 -36.47 -13.85 -14.11
CA LYS A 259 -35.26 -14.20 -13.40
C LYS A 259 -35.26 -13.60 -11.98
N VAL A 260 -34.75 -14.37 -11.04
CA VAL A 260 -34.47 -13.91 -9.68
C VAL A 260 -32.99 -13.61 -9.56
N PHE A 261 -32.66 -12.40 -9.10
CA PHE A 261 -31.28 -11.98 -8.88
C PHE A 261 -30.95 -12.02 -7.40
N CYS A 262 -29.94 -12.77 -7.05
CA CYS A 262 -29.43 -12.83 -5.69
C CYS A 262 -28.10 -12.10 -5.58
N LYS A 263 -27.97 -11.26 -4.56
CA LYS A 263 -26.73 -10.56 -4.23
C LYS A 263 -26.24 -11.00 -2.86
N PHE A 264 -25.02 -11.45 -2.80
CA PHE A 264 -24.36 -11.84 -1.57
C PHE A 264 -23.19 -10.90 -1.27
N ASP A 265 -22.93 -10.68 0.00
CA ASP A 265 -21.78 -9.94 0.50
C ASP A 265 -21.10 -10.74 1.60
N ILE A 266 -19.76 -10.75 1.62
CA ILE A 266 -19.00 -11.50 2.61
C ILE A 266 -18.81 -10.61 3.83
N LYS A 267 -19.39 -10.99 4.95
CA LYS A 267 -19.18 -10.33 6.23
C LYS A 267 -17.78 -10.65 6.74
N SER A 268 -17.06 -9.58 7.17
CA SER A 268 -15.71 -9.73 7.74
C SER A 268 -14.75 -10.50 6.83
N TYR A 269 -14.69 -10.13 5.54
CA TYR A 269 -13.95 -10.86 4.51
C TYR A 269 -12.52 -11.23 4.92
N TYR A 270 -11.71 -10.25 5.34
CA TYR A 270 -10.30 -10.50 5.69
C TYR A 270 -10.12 -11.45 6.89
N PRO A 271 -10.82 -11.27 8.02
CA PRO A 271 -10.73 -12.21 9.15
C PRO A 271 -11.23 -13.62 8.83
N SER A 272 -12.08 -13.78 7.80
CA SER A 272 -12.57 -15.11 7.40
C SER A 272 -11.59 -15.92 6.55
N ILE A 273 -10.50 -15.31 6.07
CA ILE A 273 -9.45 -16.00 5.33
C ILE A 273 -8.50 -16.67 6.33
N THR A 274 -8.74 -17.95 6.61
CA THR A 274 -7.87 -18.76 7.45
C THR A 274 -6.71 -19.36 6.65
N LYS A 275 -5.64 -19.79 7.34
CA LYS A 275 -4.53 -20.53 6.70
C LYS A 275 -5.03 -21.79 6.00
N ASP A 276 -6.00 -22.50 6.59
CA ASP A 276 -6.58 -23.70 6.00
C ASP A 276 -7.35 -23.39 4.71
N LEU A 277 -8.19 -22.34 4.71
CA LEU A 277 -8.90 -21.90 3.52
C LEU A 277 -7.92 -21.50 2.40
N LEU A 278 -6.86 -20.78 2.74
CA LEU A 278 -5.83 -20.38 1.78
C LEU A 278 -5.12 -21.61 1.20
N LYS A 279 -4.76 -22.60 2.04
CA LYS A 279 -4.15 -23.84 1.59
C LYS A 279 -5.07 -24.62 0.65
N LYS A 280 -6.34 -24.81 0.99
CA LYS A 280 -7.34 -25.43 0.10
C LYS A 280 -7.50 -24.69 -1.22
N SER A 281 -7.40 -23.35 -1.21
CA SER A 281 -7.45 -22.55 -2.43
C SER A 281 -6.22 -22.74 -3.32
N LEU A 282 -5.04 -22.93 -2.73
CA LEU A 282 -3.82 -23.24 -3.46
C LEU A 282 -3.85 -24.67 -4.05
N ASP A 283 -4.34 -25.64 -3.28
CA ASP A 283 -4.54 -27.02 -3.72
C ASP A 283 -5.52 -27.04 -4.92
N PHE A 284 -6.65 -26.36 -4.82
CA PHE A 284 -7.61 -26.21 -5.92
C PHE A 284 -6.97 -25.59 -7.16
N ALA A 285 -6.20 -24.51 -7.01
CA ALA A 285 -5.54 -23.85 -8.14
C ALA A 285 -4.49 -24.78 -8.79
N SER A 286 -3.78 -25.57 -7.98
CA SER A 286 -2.80 -26.55 -8.44
C SER A 286 -3.48 -27.65 -9.27
N GLU A 287 -4.58 -28.20 -8.80
CA GLU A 287 -5.35 -29.24 -9.49
C GLU A 287 -5.98 -28.72 -10.78
N GLU A 288 -6.70 -27.60 -10.73
CA GLU A 288 -7.39 -27.04 -11.88
C GLU A 288 -6.46 -26.62 -13.00
N CYS A 289 -5.32 -26.01 -12.68
CA CYS A 289 -4.36 -25.52 -13.67
C CYS A 289 -3.23 -26.51 -13.97
N GLN A 290 -3.23 -27.68 -13.35
CA GLN A 290 -2.12 -28.66 -13.43
C GLN A 290 -0.75 -28.02 -13.11
N LEU A 291 -0.77 -27.08 -12.14
CA LEU A 291 0.41 -26.36 -11.70
C LEU A 291 1.08 -27.12 -10.56
N LYS A 292 2.37 -27.34 -10.68
CA LYS A 292 3.18 -27.85 -9.56
C LYS A 292 3.69 -26.66 -8.75
N ILE A 293 2.94 -26.25 -7.71
CA ILE A 293 3.37 -25.19 -6.82
C ILE A 293 4.45 -25.74 -5.86
N PRO A 294 5.65 -25.16 -5.83
CA PRO A 294 6.71 -25.62 -4.92
C PRO A 294 6.29 -25.47 -3.46
N LYS A 295 6.59 -26.44 -2.61
CA LYS A 295 6.26 -26.39 -1.16
C LYS A 295 6.77 -25.11 -0.50
N LYS A 296 7.97 -24.66 -0.88
CA LYS A 296 8.57 -23.43 -0.37
C LYS A 296 7.73 -22.18 -0.71
N GLU A 297 7.15 -22.11 -1.90
CA GLU A 297 6.26 -21.00 -2.28
C GLU A 297 4.97 -21.02 -1.47
N ILE A 298 4.39 -22.20 -1.25
CA ILE A 298 3.22 -22.36 -0.37
C ILE A 298 3.53 -21.87 1.04
N GLU A 299 4.68 -22.24 1.61
CA GLU A 299 5.12 -21.79 2.93
C GLU A 299 5.29 -20.26 2.99
N ILE A 300 5.89 -19.64 1.97
CA ILE A 300 6.03 -18.19 1.88
C ILE A 300 4.65 -17.51 1.79
N ILE A 301 3.75 -18.03 0.99
CA ILE A 301 2.39 -17.50 0.85
C ILE A 301 1.66 -17.55 2.20
N LEU A 302 1.68 -18.69 2.88
CA LEU A 302 1.03 -18.86 4.19
C LEU A 302 1.64 -17.93 5.24
N HIS A 303 2.96 -17.82 5.27
CA HIS A 303 3.67 -16.92 6.19
C HIS A 303 3.41 -15.44 5.86
N SER A 304 3.23 -15.08 4.60
CA SER A 304 2.94 -13.70 4.17
C SER A 304 1.62 -13.15 4.71
N CYS A 305 0.74 -14.01 5.16
CA CYS A 305 -0.55 -13.64 5.78
C CYS A 305 -0.41 -13.41 7.30
N GLU A 306 0.72 -13.74 7.91
CA GLU A 306 0.98 -13.46 9.32
C GLU A 306 1.27 -11.97 9.48
N SER A 307 0.42 -11.29 10.24
CA SER A 307 0.57 -9.86 10.53
C SER A 307 0.13 -9.58 11.96
N PHE A 308 0.85 -8.67 12.61
CA PHE A 308 0.50 -8.20 13.93
C PHE A 308 -0.16 -6.82 13.84
N LEU A 309 -1.07 -6.57 14.77
CA LEU A 309 -1.62 -5.25 15.01
C LEU A 309 -0.97 -4.71 16.27
N PHE A 310 -0.44 -3.50 16.19
CA PHE A 310 0.17 -2.84 17.34
C PHE A 310 -0.82 -1.83 17.94
N HIS A 311 -1.05 -1.93 19.25
CA HIS A 311 -1.94 -1.04 19.99
C HIS A 311 -1.51 -0.90 21.44
N ASN A 312 -1.36 0.34 21.93
CA ASN A 312 -0.98 0.66 23.31
C ASN A 312 0.28 -0.06 23.81
N GLY A 313 1.30 -0.18 22.97
CA GLY A 313 2.55 -0.84 23.34
C GLY A 313 2.52 -2.37 23.30
N GLN A 314 1.42 -2.98 22.80
CA GLN A 314 1.22 -4.42 22.68
C GLN A 314 0.97 -4.81 21.22
N THR A 315 1.36 -6.03 20.87
CA THR A 315 1.05 -6.69 19.60
C THR A 315 0.03 -7.81 19.77
#